data_63b576c4e37eabf37b46e1b976192401
#
_entry.id   63b576c4e37eabf37b46e1b976192401
#
_cell.length_a   1.000
_cell.length_b   1.000
_cell.length_c   1.000
_cell.angle_alpha   90.00
_cell.angle_beta   90.00
_cell.angle_gamma   90.00
#
_symmetry.space_group_name_H-M   'P 1'
#
loop_
_entity.id
_entity.type
_entity.pdbx_description
1 polymer ?
#
loop_
_entity_poly.entity_id
_entity_poly.type
_entity_poly.pdbx_seq_one_letter_code
_entity_poly.pdbx_strand_id
1 'polypeptide(L)'
;GVTLAYTPSDSLPSNERTHVEITGNYLGYRAGLAWNRSDFYDIFGPVKRSRKGWAAKLGYDHIVIWDEPRRMDLKFDVAWYDKIDTLPGAQNVGTTSDHLLTGEVGLYYTDVRRSIGAVDDEKGVAWSAVATANQPGYDVPAQVRGSFDYGWALPLGNSSVWLRTVAGASSGDRNDPV
;
A
#
# COMPACT_ATOMS: atom_id res chain seq x y z
N GLY A 1 -17.17 -5.92 -2.71
CA GLY A 1 -17.27 -5.26 -4.03
C GLY A 1 -16.87 -6.17 -5.15
N VAL A 2 -17.41 -5.91 -6.32
CA VAL A 2 -17.00 -6.58 -7.56
C VAL A 2 -16.75 -5.50 -8.61
N THR A 3 -15.59 -5.52 -9.24
CA THR A 3 -15.23 -4.62 -10.33
C THR A 3 -14.96 -5.45 -11.58
N LEU A 4 -15.63 -5.12 -12.67
CA LEU A 4 -15.39 -5.65 -14.00
C LEU A 4 -14.98 -4.51 -14.92
N ALA A 5 -13.88 -4.66 -15.64
CA ALA A 5 -13.43 -3.69 -16.63
C ALA A 5 -13.03 -4.41 -17.91
N TYR A 6 -13.19 -3.72 -19.03
CA TYR A 6 -12.82 -4.23 -20.35
C TYR A 6 -12.01 -3.18 -21.10
N THR A 7 -10.89 -3.61 -21.68
CA THR A 7 -10.03 -2.76 -22.50
C THR A 7 -10.28 -3.05 -23.97
N PRO A 8 -10.95 -2.15 -24.72
CA PRO A 8 -11.22 -2.34 -26.14
C PRO A 8 -9.93 -2.06 -26.95
N SER A 9 -9.08 -3.03 -27.12
CA SER A 9 -7.86 -2.91 -27.91
C SER A 9 -7.67 -4.15 -28.78
N ASP A 10 -7.53 -3.96 -30.08
CA ASP A 10 -7.32 -5.06 -31.00
C ASP A 10 -5.90 -5.63 -30.96
N SER A 11 -4.98 -4.91 -30.31
CA SER A 11 -3.61 -5.38 -30.09
C SER A 11 -3.50 -6.38 -28.93
N LEU A 12 -4.54 -6.49 -28.07
CA LEU A 12 -4.57 -7.40 -26.94
C LEU A 12 -5.34 -8.70 -27.28
N PRO A 13 -4.82 -9.86 -26.91
CA PRO A 13 -5.61 -11.10 -26.92
C PRO A 13 -6.92 -10.94 -26.13
N SER A 14 -7.96 -11.68 -26.52
CA SER A 14 -9.28 -11.53 -25.90
C SER A 14 -9.29 -11.80 -24.39
N ASN A 15 -8.46 -12.73 -23.92
CA ASN A 15 -8.30 -13.07 -22.50
C ASN A 15 -7.56 -11.99 -21.69
N GLU A 16 -6.86 -11.09 -22.33
CA GLU A 16 -6.13 -9.98 -21.67
C GLU A 16 -6.91 -8.68 -21.66
N ARG A 17 -8.04 -8.63 -22.37
CA ARG A 17 -8.94 -7.46 -22.40
C ARG A 17 -9.86 -7.36 -21.20
N THR A 18 -10.04 -8.44 -20.47
CA THR A 18 -10.95 -8.52 -19.31
C THR A 18 -10.18 -8.40 -18.02
N HIS A 19 -10.67 -7.54 -17.13
CA HIS A 19 -10.10 -7.29 -15.82
C HIS A 19 -11.17 -7.53 -14.76
N VAL A 20 -10.84 -8.27 -13.72
CA VAL A 20 -11.78 -8.62 -12.65
C VAL A 20 -11.15 -8.35 -11.31
N GLU A 21 -11.91 -7.78 -10.40
CA GLU A 21 -11.53 -7.69 -9.00
C GLU A 21 -12.75 -7.97 -8.12
N ILE A 22 -12.54 -8.82 -7.13
CA ILE A 22 -13.55 -9.17 -6.12
C ILE A 22 -12.93 -8.86 -4.76
N THR A 23 -13.61 -8.05 -3.94
CA THR A 23 -13.16 -7.68 -2.62
C THR A 23 -14.25 -7.91 -1.58
N GLY A 24 -13.87 -8.32 -0.39
CA GLY A 24 -14.75 -8.48 0.75
C GLY A 24 -14.09 -7.97 2.03
N ASN A 25 -14.91 -7.37 2.93
CA ASN A 25 -14.47 -6.92 4.24
C ASN A 25 -15.45 -7.45 5.29
N TYR A 26 -14.92 -8.01 6.37
CA TYR A 26 -15.71 -8.52 7.48
C TYR A 26 -14.91 -8.53 8.78
N LEU A 27 -15.42 -7.87 9.83
CA LEU A 27 -14.81 -7.83 11.17
C LEU A 27 -13.30 -7.53 11.20
N GLY A 28 -12.87 -6.54 10.41
CA GLY A 28 -11.45 -6.18 10.29
C GLY A 28 -10.68 -7.00 9.26
N TYR A 29 -11.20 -8.13 8.80
CA TYR A 29 -10.60 -8.88 7.70
C TYR A 29 -10.91 -8.25 6.35
N ARG A 30 -9.92 -8.24 5.48
CA ARG A 30 -10.02 -7.81 4.08
C ARG A 30 -9.53 -8.96 3.21
N ALA A 31 -10.31 -9.34 2.22
CA ALA A 31 -9.91 -10.36 1.25
C ALA A 31 -10.16 -9.83 -0.17
N GLY A 32 -9.29 -10.18 -1.09
CA GLY A 32 -9.42 -9.76 -2.47
C GLY A 32 -8.82 -10.77 -3.43
N LEU A 33 -9.45 -10.90 -4.59
CA LEU A 33 -8.94 -11.61 -5.75
C LEU A 33 -8.98 -10.67 -6.94
N ALA A 34 -7.89 -10.60 -7.68
CA ALA A 34 -7.81 -9.78 -8.88
C ALA A 34 -7.21 -10.57 -10.03
N TRP A 35 -7.70 -10.29 -11.23
CA TRP A 35 -7.20 -10.85 -12.49
C TRP A 35 -7.01 -9.74 -13.51
N ASN A 36 -5.80 -9.69 -14.10
CA ASN A 36 -5.40 -8.74 -15.12
C ASN A 36 -5.70 -7.26 -14.78
N ARG A 37 -5.59 -6.88 -13.51
CA ARG A 37 -5.76 -5.48 -13.11
C ARG A 37 -4.59 -4.64 -13.63
N SER A 38 -4.90 -3.52 -14.27
CA SER A 38 -3.92 -2.65 -14.91
C SER A 38 -2.94 -1.98 -13.95
N ASP A 39 -3.30 -1.90 -12.68
CA ASP A 39 -2.57 -1.19 -11.63
C ASP A 39 -2.40 -2.03 -10.36
N PHE A 40 -2.52 -3.36 -10.47
CA PHE A 40 -2.57 -4.22 -9.29
C PHE A 40 -1.23 -4.36 -8.57
N TYR A 41 -0.15 -3.95 -9.21
CA TYR A 41 1.16 -3.92 -8.60
C TYR A 41 2.04 -2.82 -9.21
N ASP A 42 2.43 -1.83 -8.43
CA ASP A 42 3.39 -0.80 -8.80
C ASP A 42 4.47 -0.69 -7.70
N ILE A 43 5.68 -1.11 -8.04
CA ILE A 43 6.83 -1.13 -7.12
C ILE A 43 7.61 0.18 -7.13
N PHE A 44 7.51 0.96 -8.21
CA PHE A 44 8.45 2.05 -8.46
C PHE A 44 7.84 3.44 -8.44
N GLY A 45 6.65 3.60 -7.86
CA GLY A 45 6.05 4.92 -7.67
C GLY A 45 5.29 5.42 -8.91
N PRO A 46 5.50 6.64 -9.39
CA PRO A 46 4.56 7.33 -10.26
C PRO A 46 4.37 6.75 -11.67
N VAL A 47 5.15 5.75 -12.05
CA VAL A 47 4.99 5.09 -13.35
C VAL A 47 3.92 4.01 -13.22
N LYS A 48 2.71 4.34 -13.62
CA LYS A 48 1.62 3.35 -13.70
C LYS A 48 2.01 2.22 -14.66
N ARG A 49 2.01 1.00 -14.15
CA ARG A 49 2.36 -0.20 -14.91
C ARG A 49 1.16 -1.10 -14.98
N SER A 50 0.78 -1.43 -16.19
CA SER A 50 -0.22 -2.47 -16.40
C SER A 50 0.44 -3.83 -16.34
N ARG A 51 -0.10 -4.73 -15.52
CA ARG A 51 0.37 -6.10 -15.43
C ARG A 51 -0.79 -7.06 -15.58
N LYS A 52 -0.55 -8.17 -16.23
CA LYS A 52 -1.45 -9.30 -16.26
C LYS A 52 -1.08 -10.31 -15.19
N GLY A 53 -2.02 -11.16 -14.84
CA GLY A 53 -1.84 -12.23 -13.88
C GLY A 53 -2.92 -12.25 -12.82
N TRP A 54 -2.67 -13.00 -11.79
CA TRP A 54 -3.56 -13.16 -10.64
C TRP A 54 -2.99 -12.48 -9.41
N ALA A 55 -3.88 -11.97 -8.59
CA ALA A 55 -3.52 -11.54 -7.24
C ALA A 55 -4.55 -12.06 -6.24
N ALA A 56 -4.08 -12.64 -5.14
CA ALA A 56 -4.87 -12.97 -3.97
C ALA A 56 -4.34 -12.15 -2.79
N LYS A 57 -5.22 -11.44 -2.11
CA LYS A 57 -4.86 -10.53 -1.01
C LYS A 57 -5.66 -10.89 0.23
N LEU A 58 -5.01 -10.89 1.37
CA LEU A 58 -5.63 -11.03 2.68
C LEU A 58 -5.03 -10.00 3.62
N GLY A 59 -5.89 -9.27 4.32
CA GLY A 59 -5.49 -8.28 5.31
C GLY A 59 -6.33 -8.40 6.57
N TYR A 60 -5.80 -7.87 7.66
CA TYR A 60 -6.48 -7.77 8.93
C TYR A 60 -6.13 -6.46 9.62
N ASP A 61 -7.13 -5.69 10.00
CA ASP A 61 -7.00 -4.45 10.75
C ASP A 61 -7.47 -4.67 12.18
N HIS A 62 -6.60 -4.39 13.14
CA HIS A 62 -6.90 -4.49 14.56
C HIS A 62 -6.71 -3.14 15.24
N ILE A 63 -7.75 -2.66 15.92
CA ILE A 63 -7.69 -1.44 16.71
C ILE A 63 -7.15 -1.80 18.09
N VAL A 64 -5.93 -1.31 18.40
CA VAL A 64 -5.24 -1.55 19.68
C VAL A 64 -5.70 -0.52 20.72
N ILE A 65 -5.83 0.76 20.31
CA ILE A 65 -6.28 1.85 21.15
C ILE A 65 -7.40 2.59 20.41
N TRP A 66 -8.53 2.76 21.10
CA TRP A 66 -9.64 3.59 20.66
C TRP A 66 -10.08 4.48 21.82
N ASP A 67 -9.43 5.64 21.94
CA ASP A 67 -9.68 6.61 23.00
C ASP A 67 -9.44 8.03 22.44
N GLU A 68 -10.39 8.52 21.68
CA GLU A 68 -10.30 9.80 20.96
C GLU A 68 -9.75 10.95 21.84
N PRO A 69 -8.72 11.70 21.37
CA PRO A 69 -8.15 11.67 20.02
C PRO A 69 -7.05 10.61 19.80
N ARG A 70 -6.76 9.75 20.79
CA ARG A 70 -5.74 8.71 20.70
C ARG A 70 -6.30 7.50 19.96
N ARG A 71 -5.59 7.10 18.94
CA ARG A 71 -5.90 5.90 18.18
C ARG A 71 -4.62 5.16 17.83
N MET A 72 -4.67 3.83 17.92
CA MET A 72 -3.59 2.96 17.50
C MET A 72 -4.15 1.77 16.73
N ASP A 73 -3.71 1.63 15.50
CA ASP A 73 -4.13 0.56 14.59
C ASP A 73 -2.93 -0.33 14.27
N LEU A 74 -3.15 -1.64 14.32
CA LEU A 74 -2.24 -2.66 13.83
C LEU A 74 -2.83 -3.25 12.56
N LYS A 75 -2.04 -3.30 11.48
CA LYS A 75 -2.45 -3.82 10.17
C LYS A 75 -1.53 -4.92 9.72
N PHE A 76 -2.12 -5.96 9.18
CA PHE A 76 -1.44 -7.07 8.53
C PHE A 76 -1.96 -7.20 7.11
N ASP A 77 -1.08 -7.31 6.16
CA ASP A 77 -1.42 -7.56 4.77
C ASP A 77 -0.49 -8.62 4.19
N VAL A 78 -1.07 -9.56 3.47
CA VAL A 78 -0.36 -10.54 2.66
C VAL A 78 -0.97 -10.52 1.28
N ALA A 79 -0.15 -10.48 0.25
CA ALA A 79 -0.59 -10.57 -1.12
C ALA A 79 0.29 -11.55 -1.90
N TRP A 80 -0.36 -12.44 -2.64
CA TRP A 80 0.27 -13.35 -3.58
C TRP A 80 -0.11 -12.98 -4.99
N TYR A 81 0.89 -12.87 -5.84
CA TYR A 81 0.77 -12.58 -7.26
C TYR A 81 1.35 -13.74 -8.06
N ASP A 82 0.68 -14.13 -9.12
CA ASP A 82 1.08 -15.22 -9.99
C ASP A 82 0.87 -14.87 -11.45
N LYS A 83 1.73 -15.43 -12.31
CA LYS A 83 1.74 -15.16 -13.75
C LYS A 83 1.86 -13.67 -14.07
N ILE A 84 2.69 -12.98 -13.28
CA ILE A 84 2.93 -11.57 -13.46
C ILE A 84 3.67 -11.37 -14.78
N ASP A 85 3.06 -10.61 -15.67
CA ASP A 85 3.67 -10.24 -16.94
C ASP A 85 3.18 -8.84 -17.34
N THR A 86 3.80 -8.27 -18.34
CA THR A 86 3.39 -6.96 -18.86
C THR A 86 2.25 -7.11 -19.86
N LEU A 87 1.27 -6.22 -19.78
CA LEU A 87 0.26 -6.12 -20.83
C LEU A 87 0.89 -5.48 -22.09
N PRO A 88 0.67 -6.03 -23.28
CA PRO A 88 1.15 -5.43 -24.52
C PRO A 88 0.67 -3.98 -24.68
N GLY A 89 1.53 -3.13 -25.23
CA GLY A 89 1.22 -1.72 -25.49
C GLY A 89 1.26 -0.79 -24.27
N ALA A 90 1.53 -1.30 -23.08
CA ALA A 90 1.74 -0.47 -21.90
C ALA A 90 3.25 -0.14 -21.72
N GLN A 91 3.55 1.02 -21.13
CA GLN A 91 4.93 1.36 -20.74
C GLN A 91 5.32 0.55 -19.50
N ASN A 92 5.84 -0.63 -19.69
CA ASN A 92 6.20 -1.53 -18.61
C ASN A 92 7.69 -1.89 -18.65
N VAL A 93 8.30 -2.00 -17.49
CA VAL A 93 9.60 -2.66 -17.34
C VAL A 93 9.31 -4.16 -17.17
N GLY A 94 10.10 -4.99 -17.80
CA GLY A 94 10.01 -6.44 -17.66
C GLY A 94 10.10 -6.86 -16.19
N THR A 95 9.46 -7.96 -15.82
CA THR A 95 9.62 -8.58 -14.51
C THR A 95 10.71 -9.62 -14.54
N THR A 96 11.48 -9.72 -13.47
CA THR A 96 12.47 -10.78 -13.27
C THR A 96 11.83 -12.05 -12.72
N SER A 97 10.63 -11.98 -12.18
CA SER A 97 9.87 -13.10 -11.64
C SER A 97 8.43 -13.08 -12.12
N ASP A 98 7.86 -14.26 -12.34
CA ASP A 98 6.45 -14.45 -12.71
C ASP A 98 5.53 -14.62 -11.50
N HIS A 99 6.09 -14.70 -10.31
CA HIS A 99 5.35 -14.79 -9.05
C HIS A 99 5.99 -13.92 -7.97
N LEU A 100 5.17 -13.47 -7.02
CA LEU A 100 5.59 -12.63 -5.92
C LEU A 100 4.69 -12.87 -4.72
N LEU A 101 5.30 -13.10 -3.56
CA LEU A 101 4.62 -13.05 -2.27
C LEU A 101 5.07 -11.80 -1.53
N THR A 102 4.12 -10.99 -1.08
CA THR A 102 4.42 -9.82 -0.24
C THR A 102 3.73 -9.95 1.11
N GLY A 103 4.41 -9.49 2.15
CA GLY A 103 3.84 -9.39 3.49
C GLY A 103 4.16 -8.03 4.09
N GLU A 104 3.18 -7.40 4.71
CA GLU A 104 3.36 -6.13 5.41
C GLU A 104 2.74 -6.23 6.81
N VAL A 105 3.44 -5.69 7.81
CA VAL A 105 2.89 -5.40 9.12
C VAL A 105 3.14 -3.93 9.44
N GLY A 106 2.10 -3.22 9.83
CA GLY A 106 2.14 -1.80 10.12
C GLY A 106 1.48 -1.46 11.44
N LEU A 107 2.15 -0.63 12.24
CA LEU A 107 1.63 -0.05 13.46
C LEU A 107 1.52 1.46 13.28
N TYR A 108 0.34 2.00 13.53
CA TYR A 108 0.00 3.40 13.29
C TYR A 108 -0.59 4.00 14.54
N TYR A 109 -0.01 5.10 15.01
CA TYR A 109 -0.50 5.84 16.17
C TYR A 109 -0.80 7.28 15.81
N THR A 110 -1.87 7.81 16.35
CA THR A 110 -2.24 9.22 16.24
C THR A 110 -2.85 9.71 17.54
N ASP A 111 -2.40 10.89 17.98
CA ASP A 111 -3.00 11.71 19.03
C ASP A 111 -2.88 13.17 18.59
N VAL A 112 -3.71 13.55 17.63
CA VAL A 112 -3.70 14.88 17.03
C VAL A 112 -4.98 15.62 17.36
N ARG A 113 -4.88 16.93 17.50
CA ARG A 113 -6.01 17.78 17.87
C ARG A 113 -6.14 18.94 16.92
N ARG A 114 -7.39 19.26 16.65
CA ARG A 114 -7.80 20.33 15.77
C ARG A 114 -8.87 21.17 16.46
N SER A 115 -8.72 22.49 16.40
CA SER A 115 -9.74 23.42 16.89
C SER A 115 -10.96 23.43 15.98
N ILE A 116 -12.11 23.79 16.53
CA ILE A 116 -13.34 23.95 15.74
C ILE A 116 -13.09 25.03 14.67
N GLY A 117 -13.30 24.66 13.41
CA GLY A 117 -13.10 25.54 12.26
C GLY A 117 -11.69 25.54 11.66
N ALA A 118 -10.72 24.84 12.28
CA ALA A 118 -9.42 24.64 11.66
C ALA A 118 -9.51 23.62 10.50
N VAL A 119 -8.77 23.85 9.43
CA VAL A 119 -8.72 22.97 8.26
C VAL A 119 -7.82 21.77 8.54
N ASP A 120 -6.69 21.99 9.20
CA ASP A 120 -5.66 21.02 9.50
C ASP A 120 -5.49 20.77 10.99
N ASP A 121 -4.79 19.69 11.33
CA ASP A 121 -4.39 19.41 12.69
C ASP A 121 -3.40 20.46 13.20
N GLU A 122 -3.59 20.94 14.43
CA GLU A 122 -2.83 22.06 14.98
C GLU A 122 -1.73 21.61 15.96
N LYS A 123 -1.94 20.50 16.64
CA LYS A 123 -0.98 19.95 17.60
C LYS A 123 -1.17 18.46 17.82
N GLY A 124 -0.12 17.82 18.29
CA GLY A 124 -0.16 16.43 18.71
C GLY A 124 0.99 15.61 18.19
N VAL A 125 0.82 14.31 18.24
CA VAL A 125 1.81 13.32 17.83
C VAL A 125 1.15 12.32 16.89
N ALA A 126 1.82 11.99 15.80
CA ALA A 126 1.51 10.83 14.99
C ALA A 126 2.81 10.08 14.66
N TRP A 127 2.76 8.77 14.64
CA TRP A 127 3.89 7.97 14.20
C TRP A 127 3.44 6.67 13.55
N SER A 128 4.30 6.11 12.74
CA SER A 128 4.09 4.78 12.16
C SER A 128 5.38 3.98 12.15
N ALA A 129 5.24 2.66 12.24
CA ALA A 129 6.31 1.70 11.99
C ALA A 129 5.77 0.62 11.07
N VAL A 130 6.41 0.40 9.94
CA VAL A 130 5.97 -0.54 8.92
C VAL A 130 7.13 -1.43 8.52
N ALA A 131 6.92 -2.73 8.53
CA ALA A 131 7.85 -3.71 8.00
C ALA A 131 7.18 -4.43 6.82
N THR A 132 7.90 -4.53 5.71
CA THR A 132 7.46 -5.19 4.48
C THR A 132 8.49 -6.22 4.06
N ALA A 133 8.06 -7.38 3.65
CA ALA A 133 8.91 -8.41 3.05
C ALA A 133 8.31 -8.83 1.71
N ASN A 134 9.17 -8.94 0.70
CA ASN A 134 8.80 -9.37 -0.64
C ASN A 134 9.60 -10.61 -0.99
N GLN A 135 8.96 -11.60 -1.59
CA GLN A 135 9.60 -12.83 -2.03
C GLN A 135 9.35 -13.06 -3.53
N PRO A 136 10.20 -12.49 -4.41
CA PRO A 136 10.09 -12.70 -5.84
C PRO A 136 10.69 -14.03 -6.33
N GLY A 137 11.28 -14.80 -5.44
CA GLY A 137 11.98 -16.05 -5.72
C GLY A 137 12.62 -16.63 -4.48
N TYR A 138 13.93 -16.87 -4.50
CA TYR A 138 14.67 -17.40 -3.34
C TYR A 138 15.09 -16.31 -2.34
N ASP A 139 15.29 -15.09 -2.79
CA ASP A 139 15.63 -13.96 -1.93
C ASP A 139 14.38 -13.32 -1.34
N VAL A 140 14.51 -12.84 -0.12
CA VAL A 140 13.42 -12.16 0.61
C VAL A 140 13.93 -10.76 0.99
N PRO A 141 13.89 -9.78 0.07
CA PRO A 141 14.17 -8.41 0.43
C PRO A 141 13.14 -7.91 1.44
N ALA A 142 13.64 -7.36 2.54
CA ALA A 142 12.82 -6.80 3.60
C ALA A 142 13.10 -5.31 3.74
N GLN A 143 12.08 -4.56 4.11
CA GLN A 143 12.15 -3.13 4.35
C GLN A 143 11.50 -2.81 5.69
N VAL A 144 12.09 -1.87 6.40
CA VAL A 144 11.49 -1.27 7.59
C VAL A 144 11.49 0.23 7.40
N ARG A 145 10.36 0.86 7.64
CA ARG A 145 10.21 2.31 7.60
C ARG A 145 9.46 2.78 8.83
N GLY A 146 9.84 3.96 9.32
CA GLY A 146 9.16 4.64 10.40
C GLY A 146 8.93 6.10 10.06
N SER A 147 7.83 6.66 10.53
CA SER A 147 7.56 8.09 10.49
C SER A 147 7.25 8.59 11.89
N PHE A 148 7.58 9.85 12.13
CA PHE A 148 7.24 10.54 13.37
C PHE A 148 6.93 12.00 13.07
N ASP A 149 5.73 12.43 13.46
CA ASP A 149 5.23 13.79 13.31
C ASP A 149 4.91 14.35 14.69
N TYR A 150 5.39 15.56 14.95
CA TYR A 150 5.10 16.28 16.18
C TYR A 150 4.67 17.71 15.86
N GLY A 151 3.49 18.10 16.34
CA GLY A 151 2.87 19.38 16.07
C GLY A 151 2.73 20.28 17.30
N TRP A 152 3.03 21.56 17.14
CA TRP A 152 2.80 22.61 18.14
C TRP A 152 1.82 23.64 17.61
N ALA A 153 0.80 23.96 18.40
CA ALA A 153 -0.01 25.14 18.14
C ALA A 153 0.79 26.41 18.50
N LEU A 154 0.77 27.38 17.62
CA LEU A 154 1.37 28.68 17.89
C LEU A 154 0.36 29.61 18.61
N PRO A 155 0.83 30.64 19.31
CA PRO A 155 -0.05 31.64 19.95
C PRO A 155 -0.75 32.59 18.95
N LEU A 156 -0.68 32.25 17.66
CA LEU A 156 -1.39 32.92 16.57
C LEU A 156 -2.60 32.09 16.18
N GLY A 157 -3.73 32.71 15.94
CA GLY A 157 -4.96 31.98 15.61
C GLY A 157 -4.79 31.03 14.41
N ASN A 158 -5.20 29.77 14.58
CA ASN A 158 -5.17 28.72 13.57
C ASN A 158 -3.79 28.47 12.92
N SER A 159 -2.72 28.65 13.70
CA SER A 159 -1.36 28.44 13.23
C SER A 159 -0.65 27.35 14.00
N SER A 160 0.08 26.50 13.30
CA SER A 160 0.86 25.40 13.88
C SER A 160 2.20 25.22 13.17
N VAL A 161 3.13 24.58 13.87
CA VAL A 161 4.40 24.12 13.33
C VAL A 161 4.49 22.60 13.51
N TRP A 162 4.87 21.90 12.45
CA TRP A 162 5.03 20.45 12.44
C TRP A 162 6.46 20.06 12.12
N LEU A 163 7.06 19.27 13.01
CA LEU A 163 8.26 18.50 12.71
C LEU A 163 7.84 17.15 12.13
N ARG A 164 8.29 16.85 10.92
CA ARG A 164 8.03 15.57 10.24
C ARG A 164 9.33 14.88 9.91
N THR A 165 9.44 13.63 10.32
CA THR A 165 10.63 12.82 10.09
C THR A 165 10.24 11.46 9.56
N VAL A 166 11.06 10.93 8.64
CA VAL A 166 10.90 9.59 8.09
C VAL A 166 12.28 8.95 8.03
N ALA A 167 12.36 7.70 8.45
CA ALA A 167 13.57 6.88 8.34
C ALA A 167 13.20 5.48 7.88
N GLY A 168 14.11 4.84 7.17
CA GLY A 168 13.92 3.46 6.72
C GLY A 168 15.23 2.78 6.39
N ALA A 169 15.18 1.47 6.39
CA ALA A 169 16.26 0.60 5.95
C ALA A 169 15.69 -0.53 5.11
N SER A 170 16.45 -1.00 4.15
CA SER A 170 16.10 -2.15 3.32
C SER A 170 17.27 -3.14 3.27
N SER A 171 16.95 -4.42 3.21
CA SER A 171 17.87 -5.51 2.87
C SER A 171 17.58 -5.97 1.43
N GLY A 172 18.56 -6.61 0.80
CA GLY A 172 18.48 -7.11 -0.57
C GLY A 172 19.37 -6.34 -1.54
N ASP A 173 19.52 -6.87 -2.73
CA ASP A 173 20.33 -6.23 -3.77
C ASP A 173 19.56 -5.04 -4.36
N ARG A 174 20.21 -3.87 -4.37
CA ARG A 174 19.64 -2.64 -4.95
C ARG A 174 19.40 -2.71 -6.46
N ASN A 175 20.01 -3.70 -7.11
CA ASN A 175 19.94 -3.87 -8.55
C ASN A 175 18.88 -4.88 -8.99
N ASP A 176 18.20 -5.52 -8.04
CA ASP A 176 17.11 -6.43 -8.38
C ASP A 176 15.78 -5.69 -8.29
N PRO A 177 15.19 -5.28 -9.41
CA PRO A 177 13.89 -4.65 -9.44
C PRO A 177 12.83 -5.74 -9.24
N VAL A 178 12.34 -5.87 -8.04
CA VAL A 178 11.18 -6.71 -7.75
C VAL A 178 9.92 -6.15 -8.38
#